data_d0ad33de9ee90c73e5f7c573a550e026
#
_entry.id   d0ad33de9ee90c73e5f7c573a550e026
#
_cell.length_a   1.000
_cell.length_b   1.000
_cell.length_c   1.000
_cell.angle_alpha   90.00
_cell.angle_beta   90.00
_cell.angle_gamma   90.00
#
_symmetry.space_group_name_H-M   'P 1'
#
loop_
_entity.id
_entity.type
_entity.pdbx_description
1 polymer ?
#
loop_
_entity_poly.entity_id
_entity_poly.type
_entity_poly.pdbx_seq_one_letter_code
_entity_poly.pdbx_strand_id
1 'polypeptide(L)'
;MNYQAINLNEKLSKFKEHWSPKVIGEMNDYQFKLVKIDRDFVWHDHQDTDEVFIVLEGEMFIDFRDGQVKISQGEMFIVPRGVEHKTFANQECHIMLVEPRGVVNTGETESELT
;
A
#
# COMPACT_ATOMS: atom_id res chain seq x y z
N MET A 1 -20.70 8.30 -22.75
CA MET A 1 -19.66 8.01 -21.73
C MET A 1 -19.00 9.30 -21.30
N ASN A 2 -18.84 9.50 -20.01
CA ASN A 2 -18.12 10.64 -19.47
C ASN A 2 -16.65 10.26 -19.27
N TYR A 3 -15.77 11.19 -19.64
CA TYR A 3 -14.34 10.99 -19.47
C TYR A 3 -13.86 11.93 -18.38
N GLN A 4 -13.48 11.37 -17.25
CA GLN A 4 -12.99 12.12 -16.10
C GLN A 4 -11.72 11.51 -15.57
N ALA A 5 -10.74 12.36 -15.26
CA ALA A 5 -9.56 11.92 -14.55
C ALA A 5 -9.92 11.61 -13.09
N ILE A 6 -9.23 10.64 -12.53
CA ILE A 6 -9.31 10.36 -11.09
C ILE A 6 -8.33 11.28 -10.39
N ASN A 7 -8.83 12.14 -9.52
CA ASN A 7 -7.99 13.06 -8.76
C ASN A 7 -7.59 12.39 -7.44
N LEU A 8 -6.32 12.08 -7.31
CA LEU A 8 -5.83 11.32 -6.15
C LEU A 8 -6.00 12.10 -4.85
N ASN A 9 -5.74 13.41 -4.87
CA ASN A 9 -5.90 14.23 -3.66
C ASN A 9 -7.36 14.30 -3.23
N GLU A 10 -8.28 14.40 -4.19
CA GLU A 10 -9.70 14.37 -3.88
C GLU A 10 -10.10 13.05 -3.22
N LYS A 11 -9.64 11.93 -3.77
CA LYS A 11 -9.93 10.62 -3.20
C LYS A 11 -9.36 10.48 -1.79
N LEU A 12 -8.13 10.94 -1.59
CA LEU A 12 -7.50 10.93 -0.26
C LEU A 12 -8.27 11.75 0.76
N SER A 13 -8.92 12.84 0.34
CA SER A 13 -9.68 13.70 1.24
C SER A 13 -10.97 13.05 1.78
N LYS A 14 -11.37 11.92 1.22
CA LYS A 14 -12.65 11.29 1.55
C LYS A 14 -12.56 10.27 2.67
N PHE A 15 -11.39 9.97 3.18
CA PHE A 15 -11.24 9.00 4.27
C PHE A 15 -10.11 9.39 5.20
N LYS A 16 -10.17 8.87 6.43
CA LYS A 16 -9.17 9.14 7.47
C LYS A 16 -8.57 7.87 8.05
N GLU A 17 -9.17 6.71 7.80
CA GLU A 17 -8.74 5.44 8.37
C GLU A 17 -7.33 5.10 7.92
N HIS A 18 -6.54 4.58 8.83
CA HIS A 18 -5.21 4.06 8.55
C HIS A 18 -5.28 2.56 8.24
N TRP A 19 -4.37 2.09 7.38
CA TRP A 19 -4.24 0.68 7.04
C TRP A 19 -5.50 0.06 6.44
N SER A 20 -6.33 0.88 5.80
CA SER A 20 -7.58 0.48 5.19
C SER A 20 -7.59 0.85 3.72
N PRO A 21 -7.14 -0.04 2.83
CA PRO A 21 -7.04 0.27 1.40
C PRO A 21 -8.39 0.62 0.79
N LYS A 22 -8.39 1.68 -0.03
CA LYS A 22 -9.58 2.16 -0.73
C LYS A 22 -9.37 2.02 -2.23
N VAL A 23 -10.19 1.21 -2.89
CA VAL A 23 -10.11 1.02 -4.33
C VAL A 23 -10.58 2.28 -5.05
N ILE A 24 -9.74 2.84 -5.91
CA ILE A 24 -10.08 4.05 -6.67
C ILE A 24 -10.15 3.80 -8.18
N GLY A 25 -9.72 2.65 -8.64
CA GLY A 25 -9.78 2.32 -10.05
C GLY A 25 -9.36 0.88 -10.28
N GLU A 26 -9.68 0.38 -11.47
CA GLU A 26 -9.33 -0.99 -11.86
C GLU A 26 -8.78 -1.00 -13.28
N MET A 27 -7.84 -1.89 -13.52
CA MET A 27 -7.30 -2.14 -14.85
C MET A 27 -7.10 -3.65 -14.98
N ASN A 28 -7.83 -4.27 -15.91
CA ASN A 28 -7.85 -5.73 -16.04
C ASN A 28 -8.26 -6.36 -14.71
N ASP A 29 -7.48 -7.29 -14.17
CA ASP A 29 -7.74 -7.89 -12.86
C ASP A 29 -7.05 -7.16 -11.71
N TYR A 30 -6.48 -5.99 -11.98
CA TYR A 30 -5.72 -5.22 -10.99
C TYR A 30 -6.56 -4.10 -10.41
N GLN A 31 -6.31 -3.80 -9.15
CA GLN A 31 -6.94 -2.70 -8.43
C GLN A 31 -5.89 -1.68 -8.01
N PHE A 32 -6.24 -0.41 -8.19
CA PHE A 32 -5.46 0.72 -7.68
C PHE A 32 -6.08 1.14 -6.36
N LYS A 33 -5.28 1.12 -5.30
CA LYS A 33 -5.78 1.40 -3.94
C LYS A 33 -4.97 2.52 -3.31
N LEU A 34 -5.68 3.43 -2.64
CA LEU A 34 -5.03 4.43 -1.79
C LEU A 34 -5.07 3.98 -0.34
N VAL A 35 -3.97 4.18 0.35
CA VAL A 35 -3.85 3.81 1.77
C VAL A 35 -3.17 4.94 2.50
N LYS A 36 -3.70 5.28 3.67
CA LYS A 36 -3.01 6.14 4.63
C LYS A 36 -2.38 5.26 5.67
N ILE A 37 -1.09 5.42 5.90
CA ILE A 37 -0.36 4.63 6.87
C ILE A 37 0.24 5.54 7.92
N ASP A 38 0.34 5.01 9.15
CA ASP A 38 0.93 5.71 10.29
C ASP A 38 1.36 4.67 11.31
N ARG A 39 2.59 4.79 11.82
CA ARG A 39 3.18 3.84 12.75
C ARG A 39 3.39 2.47 12.10
N ASP A 40 3.33 1.41 12.90
CA ASP A 40 3.72 0.06 12.48
C ASP A 40 2.58 -0.74 11.90
N PHE A 41 2.87 -1.50 10.87
CA PHE A 41 2.02 -2.59 10.41
C PHE A 41 2.56 -3.90 10.96
N VAL A 42 2.10 -5.04 10.45
CA VAL A 42 2.53 -6.37 10.91
C VAL A 42 3.51 -6.99 9.92
N TRP A 43 4.37 -7.89 10.41
CA TRP A 43 5.17 -8.73 9.54
C TRP A 43 4.25 -9.65 8.74
N HIS A 44 4.42 -9.69 7.43
CA HIS A 44 3.59 -10.52 6.55
C HIS A 44 4.28 -10.74 5.22
N ASP A 45 3.69 -11.62 4.41
CA ASP A 45 4.10 -11.83 3.04
C ASP A 45 2.87 -12.09 2.18
N HIS A 46 3.07 -12.01 0.87
CA HIS A 46 2.06 -12.38 -0.13
C HIS A 46 2.66 -13.48 -0.99
N GLN A 47 2.06 -14.66 -0.96
CA GLN A 47 2.62 -15.83 -1.65
C GLN A 47 2.40 -15.81 -3.16
N ASP A 48 1.34 -15.17 -3.61
CA ASP A 48 0.87 -15.28 -4.98
C ASP A 48 1.15 -14.07 -5.85
N THR A 49 1.65 -12.98 -5.28
CA THR A 49 1.87 -11.75 -6.04
C THR A 49 3.00 -10.90 -5.47
N ASP A 50 3.68 -10.20 -6.35
CA ASP A 50 4.54 -9.09 -5.95
C ASP A 50 3.64 -7.96 -5.45
N GLU A 51 4.22 -7.04 -4.68
CA GLU A 51 3.49 -5.91 -4.15
C GLU A 51 4.27 -4.63 -4.39
N VAL A 52 3.62 -3.62 -5.01
CA VAL A 52 4.27 -2.34 -5.25
C VAL A 52 3.76 -1.29 -4.28
N PHE A 53 4.69 -0.51 -3.72
CA PHE A 53 4.42 0.63 -2.86
C PHE A 53 4.87 1.89 -3.59
N ILE A 54 3.93 2.82 -3.81
CA ILE A 54 4.20 4.09 -4.47
C ILE A 54 3.87 5.19 -3.46
N VAL A 55 4.87 5.98 -3.07
CA VAL A 55 4.64 7.04 -2.08
C VAL A 55 4.19 8.31 -2.78
N LEU A 56 3.01 8.78 -2.41
CA LEU A 56 2.40 10.00 -2.95
C LEU A 56 2.73 11.20 -2.08
N GLU A 57 2.79 11.02 -0.75
CA GLU A 57 3.09 12.09 0.20
C GLU A 57 3.71 11.50 1.45
N GLY A 58 4.78 12.12 1.92
CA GLY A 58 5.50 11.67 3.11
C GLY A 58 6.60 10.68 2.78
N GLU A 59 6.90 9.83 3.74
CA GLU A 59 7.87 8.77 3.56
C GLU A 59 7.47 7.54 4.36
N MET A 60 7.87 6.38 3.88
CA MET A 60 7.64 5.12 4.57
C MET A 60 8.90 4.27 4.57
N PHE A 61 8.90 3.25 5.39
CA PHE A 61 9.97 2.28 5.48
C PHE A 61 9.41 0.88 5.32
N ILE A 62 10.19 0.00 4.72
CA ILE A 62 9.89 -1.42 4.69
C ILE A 62 11.05 -2.14 5.33
N ASP A 63 10.77 -2.89 6.39
CA ASP A 63 11.74 -3.75 7.04
C ASP A 63 11.69 -5.15 6.42
N PHE A 64 12.87 -5.67 6.12
CA PHE A 64 13.06 -7.06 5.76
C PHE A 64 13.89 -7.71 6.86
N ARG A 65 13.94 -9.04 6.89
CA ARG A 65 14.74 -9.72 7.92
C ARG A 65 16.23 -9.39 7.82
N ASP A 66 16.69 -9.01 6.63
CA ASP A 66 18.09 -8.74 6.35
C ASP A 66 18.35 -7.29 5.93
N GLY A 67 17.38 -6.37 6.10
CA GLY A 67 17.62 -4.98 5.73
C GLY A 67 16.37 -4.12 5.80
N GLN A 68 16.50 -2.90 5.28
CA GLN A 68 15.43 -1.91 5.31
C GLN A 68 15.55 -1.03 4.08
N VAL A 69 14.41 -0.59 3.55
CA VAL A 69 14.37 0.41 2.51
C VAL A 69 13.48 1.57 2.93
N LYS A 70 13.91 2.79 2.60
CA LYS A 70 13.11 4.01 2.77
C LYS A 70 12.58 4.41 1.41
N ILE A 71 11.28 4.73 1.35
CA ILE A 71 10.61 5.18 0.12
C ILE A 71 10.06 6.56 0.40
N SER A 72 10.56 7.56 -0.33
CA SER A 72 10.16 8.94 -0.19
C SER A 72 9.14 9.33 -1.25
N GLN A 73 8.54 10.50 -1.10
CA GLN A 73 7.56 11.02 -2.05
C GLN A 73 8.09 10.93 -3.48
N GLY A 74 7.28 10.35 -4.37
CA GLY A 74 7.64 10.18 -5.77
C GLY A 74 8.46 8.94 -6.06
N GLU A 75 8.75 8.13 -5.04
CA GLU A 75 9.50 6.88 -5.19
C GLU A 75 8.59 5.68 -5.03
N MET A 76 9.04 4.54 -5.56
CA MET A 76 8.32 3.29 -5.39
C MET A 76 9.29 2.15 -5.13
N PHE A 77 8.77 1.06 -4.57
CA PHE A 77 9.52 -0.17 -4.34
C PHE A 77 8.63 -1.36 -4.58
N ILE A 78 9.17 -2.39 -5.20
CA ILE A 78 8.43 -3.63 -5.46
C ILE A 78 8.96 -4.72 -4.54
N VAL A 79 8.09 -5.24 -3.66
CA VAL A 79 8.39 -6.38 -2.80
C VAL A 79 8.06 -7.64 -3.58
N PRO A 80 9.05 -8.52 -3.85
CA PRO A 80 8.76 -9.78 -4.53
C PRO A 80 7.84 -10.68 -3.72
N ARG A 81 7.06 -11.50 -4.42
CA ARG A 81 6.21 -12.48 -3.75
C ARG A 81 7.02 -13.36 -2.79
N GLY A 82 6.39 -13.73 -1.69
CA GLY A 82 7.00 -14.63 -0.71
C GLY A 82 8.04 -13.98 0.20
N VAL A 83 8.37 -12.72 -0.02
CA VAL A 83 9.35 -12.03 0.83
C VAL A 83 8.65 -11.43 2.03
N GLU A 84 9.05 -11.89 3.22
CA GLU A 84 8.49 -11.39 4.46
C GLU A 84 8.95 -9.96 4.73
N HIS A 85 8.00 -9.11 5.08
CA HIS A 85 8.29 -7.69 5.30
C HIS A 85 7.31 -7.07 6.28
N LYS A 86 7.71 -5.89 6.80
CA LYS A 86 6.90 -5.08 7.69
C LYS A 86 7.01 -3.63 7.25
N THR A 87 5.88 -3.00 7.00
CA THR A 87 5.84 -1.59 6.60
C THR A 87 5.56 -0.70 7.80
N PHE A 88 6.09 0.52 7.78
CA PHE A 88 5.77 1.52 8.80
C PHE A 88 6.07 2.92 8.29
N ALA A 89 5.50 3.90 8.98
CA ALA A 89 5.81 5.31 8.77
C ALA A 89 5.83 6.02 10.12
N ASN A 90 6.76 6.96 10.28
CA ASN A 90 6.88 7.71 11.54
C ASN A 90 5.82 8.80 11.66
N GLN A 91 5.28 9.25 10.53
CA GLN A 91 4.17 10.19 10.44
C GLN A 91 3.25 9.70 9.33
N GLU A 92 2.02 10.19 9.31
CA GLU A 92 1.06 9.78 8.29
C GLU A 92 1.66 9.93 6.88
N CYS A 93 1.58 8.86 6.12
CA CYS A 93 2.10 8.77 4.76
C CYS A 93 0.98 8.27 3.85
N HIS A 94 0.89 8.85 2.67
CA HIS A 94 -0.13 8.48 1.68
C HIS A 94 0.53 7.69 0.57
N ILE A 95 0.02 6.49 0.32
CA ILE A 95 0.59 5.58 -0.66
C ILE A 95 -0.46 5.06 -1.62
N MET A 96 0.02 4.59 -2.76
CA MET A 96 -0.79 3.85 -3.71
C MET A 96 -0.24 2.43 -3.82
N LEU A 97 -1.15 1.47 -3.77
CA LEU A 97 -0.87 0.07 -4.07
C LEU A 97 -1.53 -0.28 -5.40
N VAL A 98 -0.88 -1.13 -6.18
CA VAL A 98 -1.47 -1.72 -7.39
C VAL A 98 -1.28 -3.22 -7.26
N GLU A 99 -2.39 -3.94 -7.19
CA GLU A 99 -2.33 -5.39 -6.91
C GLU A 99 -3.52 -6.11 -7.50
N PRO A 100 -3.42 -7.43 -7.70
CA PRO A 100 -4.55 -8.20 -8.17
C PRO A 100 -5.75 -8.09 -7.23
N ARG A 101 -6.95 -8.21 -7.79
CA ARG A 101 -8.18 -8.20 -7.01
C ARG A 101 -8.16 -9.32 -5.97
N GLY A 102 -8.65 -9.03 -4.77
CA GLY A 102 -8.80 -10.01 -3.71
C GLY A 102 -7.60 -10.17 -2.79
N VAL A 103 -6.55 -9.38 -2.98
CA VAL A 103 -5.39 -9.42 -2.08
C VAL A 103 -5.76 -8.79 -0.74
N VAL A 104 -5.46 -9.51 0.35
CA VAL A 104 -5.68 -9.05 1.72
C VAL A 104 -4.44 -8.28 2.19
N ASN A 105 -4.64 -7.11 2.81
CA ASN A 105 -3.54 -6.21 3.16
C ASN A 105 -2.50 -6.82 4.11
N THR A 106 -2.88 -7.78 4.95
CA THR A 106 -1.96 -8.47 5.87
C THR A 106 -1.42 -9.78 5.29
N GLY A 107 -1.66 -10.05 3.99
CA GLY A 107 -1.29 -11.31 3.39
C GLY A 107 -2.01 -12.48 4.06
N GLU A 108 -1.27 -13.49 4.48
CA GLU A 108 -1.83 -14.65 5.18
C GLU A 108 -1.79 -14.50 6.70
N THR A 109 -1.27 -13.38 7.21
CA THR A 109 -1.18 -13.11 8.64
C THR A 109 -2.50 -12.58 9.16
N GLU A 110 -3.05 -13.19 10.20
CA GLU A 110 -4.24 -12.67 10.87
C GLU A 110 -3.86 -11.53 11.79
N SER A 111 -4.67 -10.47 11.78
CA SER A 111 -4.44 -9.29 12.59
C SER A 111 -5.72 -8.47 12.65
N GLU A 112 -5.86 -7.67 13.71
CA GLU A 112 -6.94 -6.69 13.78
C GLU A 112 -6.83 -5.60 12.71
N LEU A 113 -5.66 -5.50 12.03
CA LEU A 113 -5.45 -4.56 10.93
C LEU A 113 -5.86 -5.13 9.56
N THR A 114 -6.27 -6.40 9.51
CA THR A 114 -6.70 -7.05 8.27
C THR A 114 -7.98 -6.44 7.69
#